data_332f37169d654fc2882d32d221eaf9a6
#
_entry.id   332f37169d654fc2882d32d221eaf9a6
#
_cell.length_a   1.000
_cell.length_b   1.000
_cell.length_c   1.000
_cell.angle_alpha   90.00
_cell.angle_beta   90.00
_cell.angle_gamma   90.00
#
_symmetry.space_group_name_H-M   'P 1'
#
loop_
_entity.id
_entity.type
_entity.pdbx_description
1 polymer ?
#
loop_
_entity_poly.entity_id
_entity_poly.type
_entity_poly.pdbx_seq_one_letter_code
_entity_poly.pdbx_strand_id
1 'polypeptide(L)'
;MCSATAENLDTPATGYAIQTRKLNLWYGTFQALFDIDLAIKSGRITSLIGPSGCGKSTFLRSVNRINERLGYVRIEGTIDVFDKNVYDPNVELVQLRKQVGMVFQRPNPLPTSIRENILYGHKIHNAGNRGSRAEQDE
;
A
#
# COMPACT_ATOMS: atom_id res chain seq x y z
N MET A 1 -5.27 -19.18 -28.10
CA MET A 1 -6.06 -19.22 -26.84
C MET A 1 -5.10 -18.95 -25.67
N CYS A 2 -4.95 -17.70 -25.29
CA CYS A 2 -4.16 -17.34 -24.14
C CYS A 2 -5.14 -16.89 -23.06
N SER A 3 -5.49 -17.81 -22.17
CA SER A 3 -6.31 -17.57 -20.99
C SER A 3 -5.44 -16.82 -19.99
N ALA A 4 -5.58 -15.51 -19.93
CA ALA A 4 -5.11 -14.73 -18.79
C ALA A 4 -6.06 -15.01 -17.63
N THR A 5 -5.71 -16.00 -16.83
CA THR A 5 -6.33 -16.19 -15.52
C THR A 5 -5.99 -14.96 -14.70
N ALA A 6 -6.97 -14.10 -14.45
CA ALA A 6 -6.87 -13.13 -13.39
C ALA A 6 -6.66 -13.93 -12.10
N GLU A 7 -5.43 -13.94 -11.59
CA GLU A 7 -5.17 -14.43 -10.24
C GLU A 7 -5.97 -13.55 -9.29
N ASN A 8 -6.98 -14.15 -8.69
CA ASN A 8 -7.69 -13.58 -7.57
C ASN A 8 -6.69 -13.33 -6.44
N LEU A 9 -6.35 -12.07 -6.23
CA LEU A 9 -5.45 -11.58 -5.16
C LEU A 9 -6.10 -11.66 -3.76
N ASP A 10 -7.08 -12.54 -3.52
CA ASP A 10 -8.22 -12.10 -2.74
C ASP A 10 -8.41 -12.79 -1.41
N THR A 11 -7.59 -13.78 -1.07
CA THR A 11 -7.66 -14.33 0.29
C THR A 11 -6.27 -14.77 0.74
N PRO A 12 -5.67 -14.06 1.72
CA PRO A 12 -4.40 -14.49 2.28
C PRO A 12 -4.55 -15.87 2.93
N ALA A 13 -3.54 -16.71 2.81
CA ALA A 13 -3.53 -18.07 3.38
C ALA A 13 -3.81 -18.05 4.90
N THR A 14 -3.36 -16.98 5.58
CA THR A 14 -3.58 -16.76 7.02
C THR A 14 -4.96 -16.17 7.34
N GLY A 15 -5.74 -15.72 6.36
CA GLY A 15 -7.00 -15.01 6.57
C GLY A 15 -6.85 -13.56 7.08
N TYR A 16 -5.64 -13.01 7.12
CA TYR A 16 -5.35 -11.64 7.53
C TYR A 16 -4.92 -10.78 6.34
N ALA A 17 -5.49 -9.58 6.23
CA ALA A 17 -5.08 -8.60 5.23
C ALA A 17 -3.78 -7.90 5.62
N ILE A 18 -3.60 -7.62 6.91
CA ILE A 18 -2.39 -6.98 7.45
C ILE A 18 -2.00 -7.68 8.75
N GLN A 19 -0.72 -8.00 8.89
CA GLN A 19 -0.13 -8.44 10.15
C GLN A 19 1.12 -7.63 10.43
N THR A 20 1.33 -7.28 11.70
CA THR A 20 2.61 -6.70 12.15
C THR A 20 3.15 -7.49 13.32
N ARG A 21 4.48 -7.57 13.39
CA ARG A 21 5.19 -8.23 14.50
C ARG A 21 6.32 -7.32 14.96
N LYS A 22 6.27 -6.95 16.23
CA LYS A 22 7.25 -6.07 16.91
C LYS A 22 7.59 -4.84 16.06
N LEU A 23 6.56 -4.23 15.47
CA LEU A 23 6.75 -3.08 14.61
C LEU A 23 7.14 -1.87 15.45
N ASN A 24 8.33 -1.38 15.21
CA ASN A 24 8.86 -0.14 15.74
C ASN A 24 9.14 0.84 14.60
N LEU A 25 8.84 2.12 14.76
CA LEU A 25 9.10 3.13 13.76
C LEU A 25 9.61 4.43 14.39
N TRP A 26 10.65 4.99 13.78
CA TRP A 26 11.24 6.26 14.16
C TRP A 26 11.22 7.27 13.02
N TYR A 27 10.97 8.51 13.36
CA TYR A 27 11.24 9.68 12.54
C TYR A 27 12.50 10.36 13.07
N GLY A 28 13.67 10.10 12.44
CA GLY A 28 14.95 10.47 13.00
C GLY A 28 15.17 9.87 14.37
N THR A 29 15.26 10.69 15.41
CA THR A 29 15.42 10.24 16.81
C THR A 29 14.09 10.01 17.55
N PHE A 30 12.97 10.46 17.00
CA PHE A 30 11.66 10.34 17.62
C PHE A 30 11.02 8.99 17.27
N GLN A 31 10.77 8.16 18.29
CA GLN A 31 10.05 6.91 18.13
C GLN A 31 8.54 7.17 18.13
N ALA A 32 7.86 6.78 17.07
CA ALA A 32 6.42 7.00 16.88
C ALA A 32 5.58 5.73 17.03
N LEU A 33 6.16 4.54 16.83
CA LEU A 33 5.51 3.26 17.08
C LEU A 33 6.43 2.39 17.93
N PHE A 34 5.82 1.69 18.90
CA PHE A 34 6.50 0.88 19.89
C PHE A 34 5.92 -0.53 19.92
N ASP A 35 6.68 -1.52 19.50
CA ASP A 35 6.36 -2.94 19.58
C ASP A 35 4.90 -3.28 19.15
N ILE A 36 4.48 -2.79 17.99
CA ILE A 36 3.10 -2.98 17.52
C ILE A 36 2.94 -4.38 16.94
N ASP A 37 2.19 -5.21 17.64
CA ASP A 37 1.68 -6.50 17.19
C ASP A 37 0.20 -6.37 16.87
N LEU A 38 -0.16 -6.43 15.60
CA LEU A 38 -1.53 -6.23 15.12
C LEU A 38 -1.86 -7.22 14.01
N ALA A 39 -3.09 -7.77 14.05
CA ALA A 39 -3.61 -8.63 13.01
C ALA A 39 -4.97 -8.14 12.54
N ILE A 40 -5.07 -7.70 11.30
CA ILE A 40 -6.29 -7.19 10.66
C ILE A 40 -6.82 -8.26 9.71
N LYS A 41 -8.02 -8.76 9.99
CA LYS A 41 -8.65 -9.81 9.17
C LYS A 41 -9.03 -9.29 7.78
N SER A 42 -8.87 -10.14 6.78
CA SER A 42 -9.33 -9.88 5.42
C SER A 42 -10.86 -9.79 5.36
N GLY A 43 -11.38 -8.98 4.42
CA GLY A 43 -12.81 -8.83 4.20
C GLY A 43 -13.58 -8.19 5.37
N ARG A 44 -12.91 -7.48 6.28
CA ARG A 44 -13.51 -6.81 7.43
C ARG A 44 -13.14 -5.33 7.49
N ILE A 45 -14.05 -4.52 8.02
CA ILE A 45 -13.75 -3.14 8.38
C ILE A 45 -13.13 -3.15 9.78
N THR A 46 -11.95 -2.57 9.90
CA THR A 46 -11.24 -2.42 11.18
C THR A 46 -11.00 -0.95 11.46
N SER A 47 -11.36 -0.49 12.65
CA SER A 47 -11.15 0.89 13.10
C SER A 47 -10.01 0.97 14.11
N LEU A 48 -9.10 1.91 13.92
CA LEU A 48 -8.06 2.26 14.88
C LEU A 48 -8.52 3.46 15.69
N ILE A 49 -8.75 3.26 16.99
CA ILE A 49 -9.24 4.30 17.91
C ILE A 49 -8.15 4.64 18.91
N GLY A 50 -8.03 5.91 19.24
CA GLY A 50 -7.05 6.40 20.23
C GLY A 50 -6.86 7.91 20.16
N PRO A 51 -6.19 8.52 21.14
CA PRO A 51 -5.96 9.96 21.18
C PRO A 51 -5.16 10.47 19.97
N SER A 52 -5.19 11.80 19.79
CA SER A 52 -4.34 12.43 18.76
C SER A 52 -2.86 12.19 19.09
N GLY A 53 -2.04 11.93 18.06
CA GLY A 53 -0.61 11.69 18.23
C GLY A 53 -0.21 10.25 18.61
N CYS A 54 -1.13 9.33 18.92
CA CYS A 54 -0.78 7.96 19.32
C CYS A 54 -0.28 7.02 18.19
N GLY A 55 0.07 7.54 17.02
CA GLY A 55 0.69 6.75 15.96
C GLY A 55 -0.25 6.15 14.91
N LYS A 56 -1.60 6.31 14.98
CA LYS A 56 -2.56 5.73 14.02
C LYS A 56 -2.22 6.05 12.56
N SER A 57 -2.01 7.31 12.26
CA SER A 57 -1.67 7.76 10.90
C SER A 57 -0.26 7.30 10.49
N THR A 58 0.66 7.20 11.43
CA THR A 58 2.01 6.64 11.20
C THR A 58 1.91 5.19 10.80
N PHE A 59 1.13 4.39 11.55
CA PHE A 59 0.88 2.99 11.23
C PHE A 59 0.27 2.82 9.83
N LEU A 60 -0.83 3.53 9.53
CA LEU A 60 -1.48 3.45 8.21
C LEU A 60 -0.52 3.80 7.06
N ARG A 61 0.32 4.83 7.25
CA ARG A 61 1.32 5.24 6.26
C ARG A 61 2.47 4.26 6.11
N SER A 62 2.74 3.43 7.11
CA SER A 62 3.77 2.38 7.04
C SER A 62 3.34 1.24 6.15
N VAL A 63 2.05 0.87 6.17
CA VAL A 63 1.51 -0.26 5.41
C VAL A 63 1.74 -0.11 3.91
N ASN A 64 1.62 1.10 3.35
CA ASN A 64 1.89 1.38 1.94
C ASN A 64 3.23 2.08 1.68
N ARG A 65 4.09 2.14 2.71
CA ARG A 65 5.44 2.69 2.67
C ARG A 65 5.52 4.16 2.24
N ILE A 66 4.45 4.95 2.48
CA ILE A 66 4.46 6.38 2.14
C ILE A 66 5.40 7.18 3.04
N ASN A 67 5.66 6.70 4.27
CA ASN A 67 6.57 7.32 5.22
C ASN A 67 8.01 7.42 4.70
N GLU A 68 8.45 6.47 3.88
CA GLU A 68 9.83 6.45 3.33
C GLU A 68 10.17 7.67 2.49
N ARG A 69 9.17 8.35 1.93
CA ARG A 69 9.39 9.60 1.17
C ARG A 69 10.03 10.72 2.00
N LEU A 70 10.00 10.60 3.32
CA LEU A 70 10.59 11.57 4.23
C LEU A 70 12.12 11.41 4.34
N GLY A 71 12.68 10.27 3.95
CA GLY A 71 14.13 10.02 3.90
C GLY A 71 14.81 9.76 5.25
N TYR A 72 14.12 9.98 6.39
CA TYR A 72 14.66 9.79 7.74
C TYR A 72 13.83 8.84 8.60
N VAL A 73 13.13 7.92 7.95
CA VAL A 73 12.32 6.91 8.64
C VAL A 73 13.12 5.63 8.83
N ARG A 74 13.15 5.14 10.06
CA ARG A 74 13.71 3.83 10.42
C ARG A 74 12.58 2.93 10.90
N ILE A 75 12.58 1.69 10.44
CA ILE A 75 11.57 0.69 10.79
C ILE A 75 12.29 -0.58 11.24
N GLU A 76 11.78 -1.21 12.30
CA GLU A 76 12.18 -2.52 12.79
C GLU A 76 10.93 -3.37 13.00
N GLY A 77 11.07 -4.69 12.94
CA GLY A 77 9.95 -5.63 12.93
C GLY A 77 9.44 -5.89 11.52
N THR A 78 8.22 -6.42 11.39
CA THR A 78 7.62 -6.77 10.08
C THR A 78 6.24 -6.16 9.90
N ILE A 79 5.91 -5.86 8.66
CA ILE A 79 4.56 -5.55 8.20
C ILE A 79 4.28 -6.47 7.01
N ASP A 80 3.37 -7.40 7.19
CA ASP A 80 2.92 -8.30 6.15
C ASP A 80 1.56 -7.84 5.62
N VAL A 81 1.44 -7.70 4.30
CA VAL A 81 0.19 -7.42 3.59
C VAL A 81 -0.10 -8.59 2.66
N PHE A 82 -1.24 -9.26 2.86
CA PHE A 82 -1.59 -10.49 2.16
C PHE A 82 -0.44 -11.50 2.19
N ASP A 83 0.07 -11.76 3.39
CA ASP A 83 1.18 -12.70 3.69
C ASP A 83 2.55 -12.34 3.04
N LYS A 84 2.70 -11.12 2.51
CA LYS A 84 3.96 -10.63 1.94
C LYS A 84 4.51 -9.48 2.77
N ASN A 85 5.76 -9.59 3.20
CA ASN A 85 6.42 -8.50 3.92
C ASN A 85 6.60 -7.29 2.98
N VAL A 86 6.01 -6.16 3.35
CA VAL A 86 6.06 -4.94 2.51
C VAL A 86 7.45 -4.32 2.42
N TYR A 87 8.38 -4.69 3.32
CA TYR A 87 9.77 -4.22 3.33
C TYR A 87 10.76 -5.23 2.74
N ASP A 88 10.28 -6.32 2.12
CA ASP A 88 11.16 -7.21 1.36
C ASP A 88 11.82 -6.43 0.21
N PRO A 89 13.13 -6.59 -0.03
CA PRO A 89 13.87 -5.91 -1.10
C PRO A 89 13.29 -6.13 -2.50
N ASN A 90 12.59 -7.23 -2.71
CA ASN A 90 11.97 -7.57 -4.00
C ASN A 90 10.58 -6.93 -4.19
N VAL A 91 10.04 -6.24 -3.18
CA VAL A 91 8.72 -5.60 -3.29
C VAL A 91 8.81 -4.32 -4.10
N GLU A 92 8.15 -4.31 -5.24
CA GLU A 92 7.99 -3.12 -6.06
C GLU A 92 6.95 -2.18 -5.45
N LEU A 93 7.35 -0.94 -5.13
CA LEU A 93 6.48 0.05 -4.47
C LEU A 93 5.22 0.39 -5.26
N VAL A 94 5.32 0.40 -6.59
CA VAL A 94 4.17 0.70 -7.46
C VAL A 94 3.12 -0.40 -7.33
N GLN A 95 3.53 -1.67 -7.30
CA GLN A 95 2.63 -2.80 -7.15
C GLN A 95 2.01 -2.82 -5.75
N LEU A 96 2.81 -2.59 -4.71
CA LEU A 96 2.29 -2.47 -3.34
C LEU A 96 1.20 -1.39 -3.24
N ARG A 97 1.45 -0.21 -3.80
CA ARG A 97 0.51 0.92 -3.75
C ARG A 97 -0.73 0.76 -4.64
N LYS A 98 -0.69 -0.14 -5.62
CA LYS A 98 -1.89 -0.59 -6.34
C LYS A 98 -2.79 -1.44 -5.44
N GLN A 99 -2.20 -2.31 -4.62
CA GLN A 99 -2.92 -3.20 -3.72
C GLN A 99 -3.41 -2.49 -2.46
N VAL A 100 -2.62 -1.54 -1.94
CA VAL A 100 -2.91 -0.81 -0.70
C VAL A 100 -3.21 0.65 -1.01
N GLY A 101 -4.45 0.93 -1.36
CA GLY A 101 -4.91 2.30 -1.55
C GLY A 101 -4.98 3.08 -0.22
N MET A 102 -4.81 4.39 -0.28
CA MET A 102 -4.94 5.28 0.87
C MET A 102 -5.81 6.49 0.53
N VAL A 103 -6.78 6.77 1.40
CA VAL A 103 -7.56 8.00 1.35
C VAL A 103 -6.99 8.97 2.38
N PHE A 104 -6.54 10.14 1.93
CA PHE A 104 -5.96 11.17 2.78
C PHE A 104 -7.04 12.06 3.39
N GLN A 105 -6.79 12.59 4.58
CA GLN A 105 -7.69 13.51 5.27
C GLN A 105 -7.94 14.80 4.46
N ARG A 106 -6.93 15.29 3.75
CA ARG A 106 -7.06 16.39 2.79
C ARG A 106 -7.00 15.82 1.38
N PRO A 107 -8.02 16.04 0.54
CA PRO A 107 -7.97 15.64 -0.85
C PRO A 107 -6.85 16.41 -1.56
N ASN A 108 -6.12 15.73 -2.43
CA ASN A 108 -5.07 16.33 -3.25
C ASN A 108 -5.33 16.01 -4.73
N PRO A 109 -6.38 16.60 -5.33
CA PRO A 109 -6.70 16.35 -6.72
C PRO A 109 -5.63 16.96 -7.63
N LEU A 110 -5.41 16.33 -8.77
CA LEU A 110 -4.59 16.90 -9.83
C LEU A 110 -5.32 18.12 -10.45
N PRO A 111 -4.60 19.14 -10.95
CA PRO A 111 -5.18 20.32 -11.57
C PRO A 111 -5.76 20.00 -12.98
N THR A 112 -6.69 19.08 -13.01
CA THR A 112 -7.38 18.57 -14.21
C THR A 112 -8.86 18.38 -13.92
N SER A 113 -9.65 17.96 -14.92
CA SER A 113 -11.06 17.68 -14.73
C SER A 113 -11.31 16.53 -13.73
N ILE A 114 -12.51 16.48 -13.14
CA ILE A 114 -12.95 15.39 -12.26
C ILE A 114 -12.80 14.03 -12.98
N ARG A 115 -13.24 13.97 -14.24
CA ARG A 115 -13.14 12.77 -15.08
C ARG A 115 -11.69 12.30 -15.22
N GLU A 116 -10.76 13.21 -15.45
CA GLU A 116 -9.34 12.89 -15.59
C GLU A 116 -8.73 12.45 -14.26
N ASN A 117 -9.10 13.04 -13.14
CA ASN A 117 -8.69 12.58 -11.81
C ASN A 117 -9.13 11.13 -11.55
N ILE A 118 -10.39 10.79 -11.87
CA ILE A 118 -10.92 9.42 -11.71
C ILE A 118 -10.17 8.44 -12.62
N LEU A 119 -9.93 8.82 -13.88
CA LEU A 119 -9.29 7.94 -14.86
C LEU A 119 -7.77 7.90 -14.76
N TYR A 120 -7.15 8.75 -13.93
CA TYR A 120 -5.71 8.90 -13.87
C TYR A 120 -4.97 7.60 -13.56
N GLY A 121 -5.42 6.87 -12.54
CA GLY A 121 -4.83 5.58 -12.17
C GLY A 121 -4.92 4.56 -13.32
N HIS A 122 -6.07 4.48 -13.98
CA HIS A 122 -6.28 3.60 -15.13
C HIS A 122 -5.34 3.95 -16.30
N LYS A 123 -5.19 5.23 -16.62
CA LYS A 123 -4.31 5.69 -17.70
C LYS A 123 -2.85 5.33 -17.44
N ILE A 124 -2.34 5.59 -16.22
CA ILE A 124 -0.94 5.30 -15.87
C ILE A 124 -0.65 3.81 -15.89
N HIS A 125 -1.54 3.00 -15.33
CA HIS A 125 -1.29 1.57 -15.21
C HIS A 125 -1.45 0.80 -16.53
N ASN A 126 -2.20 1.33 -17.49
CA ASN A 126 -2.37 0.71 -18.80
C ASN A 126 -1.51 1.34 -19.91
N ALA A 127 -0.78 2.43 -19.64
CA ALA A 127 0.11 3.04 -20.61
C ALA A 127 1.28 2.11 -21.01
N GLY A 128 1.75 1.24 -20.11
CA GLY A 128 2.78 0.25 -20.37
C GLY A 128 2.34 -0.90 -21.27
N ASN A 129 1.03 -1.11 -21.47
CA ASN A 129 0.50 -2.23 -22.25
C ASN A 129 0.17 -1.84 -23.70
N ARG A 130 0.38 -0.59 -24.10
CA ARG A 130 0.13 -0.11 -25.49
C ARG A 130 1.31 -0.36 -26.43
N GLY A 131 2.51 -0.66 -25.93
CA GLY A 131 3.69 -0.93 -26.75
C GLY A 131 3.70 -2.27 -27.49
N SER A 132 2.90 -3.25 -27.07
CA SER A 132 2.91 -4.59 -27.66
C SER A 132 1.79 -4.86 -28.67
N ARG A 133 0.92 -3.89 -28.94
CA ARG A 133 -0.22 -4.08 -29.86
C ARG A 133 -0.06 -3.41 -31.22
N ALA A 134 1.01 -2.64 -31.40
CA ALA A 134 1.26 -1.90 -32.67
C ALA A 134 2.16 -2.64 -33.68
N GLU A 135 2.66 -3.84 -33.37
CA GLU A 135 3.54 -4.61 -34.22
C GLU A 135 2.90 -5.88 -34.83
N GLN A 136 1.58 -6.00 -34.81
CA GLN A 136 0.90 -7.19 -35.40
C GLN A 136 -0.08 -6.88 -36.53
N ASP A 137 -0.10 -5.67 -37.08
CA ASP A 137 -0.88 -5.32 -38.29
C ASP A 137 0.05 -4.71 -39.38
N GLU A 138 0.98 -5.52 -39.89
CA GLU A 138 1.56 -5.40 -41.22
C GLU A 138 1.60 -6.76 -41.91
#